data_b9e1fd00c759f5e3faa05da61fc8e7af
#
_entry.id   b9e1fd00c759f5e3faa05da61fc8e7af
#
_cell.length_a   1.000
_cell.length_b   1.000
_cell.length_c   1.000
_cell.angle_alpha   90.00
_cell.angle_beta   90.00
_cell.angle_gamma   90.00
#
_symmetry.space_group_name_H-M   'P 1'
#
loop_
_entity.id
_entity.type
_entity.pdbx_description
1 polymer ?
#
loop_
_entity_poly.entity_id
_entity_poly.type
_entity_poly.pdbx_seq_one_letter_code
_entity_poly.pdbx_strand_id
1 'polypeptide(L)'
;MSFHLQPMPPHRPNRCQLFGPASRTALFEKMAASRADVINIDLEDSVAPSDKVSARKNAISAINEINWGNKTLSVRINGLDTSYWYRDVVDLVEKTDGRLDQIMIPKAGNAKDIYAVDALVSSIESSRGIAKSLNFEAIIETA
;
A
#
# COMPACT_ATOMS: atom_id res chain seq x y z
N MET A 1 -8.76 6.95 -20.90
CA MET A 1 -9.86 7.11 -19.93
C MET A 1 -10.08 5.77 -19.29
N SER A 2 -9.57 5.62 -18.11
CA SER A 2 -9.46 4.29 -17.58
C SER A 2 -10.15 4.11 -16.24
N PHE A 3 -11.33 4.59 -16.13
CA PHE A 3 -12.20 4.03 -15.11
C PHE A 3 -12.78 2.73 -15.66
N HIS A 4 -11.90 1.77 -15.85
CA HIS A 4 -12.32 0.45 -16.26
C HIS A 4 -13.05 -0.17 -15.08
N LEU A 5 -14.24 -0.71 -15.36
CA LEU A 5 -14.86 -1.67 -14.46
C LEU A 5 -13.89 -2.86 -14.36
N GLN A 6 -13.07 -2.83 -13.34
CA GLN A 6 -12.14 -3.92 -13.06
C GLN A 6 -12.96 -5.14 -12.63
N PRO A 7 -12.58 -6.34 -13.05
CA PRO A 7 -13.17 -7.54 -12.48
C PRO A 7 -12.92 -7.52 -10.98
N MET A 8 -13.93 -7.79 -10.18
CA MET A 8 -13.78 -7.88 -8.73
C MET A 8 -12.68 -8.88 -8.40
N PRO A 9 -11.69 -8.49 -7.59
CA PRO A 9 -10.67 -9.43 -7.14
C PRO A 9 -11.32 -10.57 -6.34
N PRO A 10 -10.69 -11.75 -6.28
CA PRO A 10 -11.21 -12.86 -5.48
C PRO A 10 -11.39 -12.42 -4.03
N HIS A 11 -12.52 -12.78 -3.43
CA HIS A 11 -12.80 -12.48 -2.03
C HIS A 11 -11.71 -13.06 -1.13
N ARG A 12 -11.11 -12.22 -0.32
CA ARG A 12 -10.15 -12.61 0.73
C ARG A 12 -10.69 -12.23 2.09
N PRO A 13 -10.38 -12.99 3.15
CA PRO A 13 -10.74 -12.59 4.50
C PRO A 13 -10.12 -11.23 4.87
N ASN A 14 -10.88 -10.42 5.57
CA ASN A 14 -10.41 -9.16 6.15
C ASN A 14 -11.02 -8.98 7.56
N ARG A 15 -10.76 -9.94 8.44
CA ARG A 15 -11.25 -9.95 9.83
C ARG A 15 -10.29 -9.23 10.77
N CYS A 16 -9.00 -9.23 10.41
CA CYS A 16 -7.94 -8.65 11.22
C CYS A 16 -6.85 -8.09 10.30
N GLN A 17 -6.50 -6.83 10.51
CA GLN A 17 -5.36 -6.17 9.90
C GLN A 17 -4.26 -5.97 10.95
N LEU A 18 -3.04 -6.36 10.61
CA LEU A 18 -1.87 -6.18 11.46
C LEU A 18 -0.96 -5.10 10.86
N PHE A 19 -0.78 -4.03 11.61
CA PHE A 19 0.12 -2.93 11.25
C PHE A 19 1.54 -3.16 11.75
N GLY A 20 2.52 -2.78 10.94
CA GLY A 20 3.92 -2.75 11.33
C GLY A 20 4.68 -1.63 10.62
N PRO A 21 5.50 -0.84 11.36
CA PRO A 21 6.27 0.25 10.78
C PRO A 21 7.35 -0.28 9.82
N ALA A 22 7.42 0.29 8.63
CA ALA A 22 8.40 -0.10 7.62
C ALA A 22 9.86 0.19 8.02
N SER A 23 10.06 1.00 9.05
CA SER A 23 11.39 1.23 9.64
C SER A 23 11.91 0.06 10.50
N ARG A 24 11.04 -0.91 10.85
CA ARG A 24 11.39 -2.05 11.71
C ARG A 24 11.34 -3.38 10.96
N THR A 25 12.30 -3.61 10.08
CA THR A 25 12.37 -4.81 9.21
C THR A 25 12.31 -6.14 9.98
N ALA A 26 12.83 -6.20 11.20
CA ALA A 26 12.78 -7.39 12.05
C ALA A 26 11.36 -7.85 12.44
N LEU A 27 10.33 -7.03 12.19
CA LEU A 27 8.94 -7.40 12.44
C LEU A 27 8.31 -8.15 11.27
N PHE A 28 8.80 -8.00 10.05
CA PHE A 28 8.12 -8.49 8.86
C PHE A 28 7.93 -10.01 8.85
N GLU A 29 8.95 -10.77 9.20
CA GLU A 29 8.84 -12.23 9.31
C GLU A 29 7.81 -12.66 10.37
N LYS A 30 7.74 -11.93 11.50
CA LYS A 30 6.74 -12.19 12.54
C LYS A 30 5.33 -11.85 12.06
N MET A 31 5.20 -10.77 11.28
CA MET A 31 3.92 -10.40 10.67
C MET A 31 3.49 -11.45 9.64
N ALA A 32 4.40 -11.94 8.83
CA ALA A 32 4.14 -13.03 7.87
C ALA A 32 3.68 -14.31 8.58
N ALA A 33 4.29 -14.67 9.70
CA ALA A 33 3.94 -15.84 10.50
C ALA A 33 2.66 -15.65 11.34
N SER A 34 2.10 -14.45 11.43
CA SER A 34 0.91 -14.15 12.22
C SER A 34 -0.35 -14.78 11.63
N ARG A 35 -1.45 -14.78 12.41
CA ARG A 35 -2.78 -15.21 11.95
C ARG A 35 -3.62 -14.09 11.32
N ALA A 36 -3.03 -12.90 11.10
CA ALA A 36 -3.73 -11.79 10.47
C ALA A 36 -4.05 -12.11 9.01
N ASP A 37 -5.21 -11.65 8.55
CA ASP A 37 -5.63 -11.80 7.16
C ASP A 37 -4.95 -10.75 6.26
N VAL A 38 -4.76 -9.53 6.80
CA VAL A 38 -4.14 -8.41 6.10
C VAL A 38 -2.90 -7.96 6.84
N ILE A 39 -1.82 -7.78 6.13
CA ILE A 39 -0.61 -7.14 6.64
C ILE A 39 -0.55 -5.72 6.08
N ASN A 40 -0.50 -4.75 6.97
CA ASN A 40 -0.39 -3.35 6.61
C ASN A 40 1.01 -2.83 6.99
N ILE A 41 1.83 -2.61 5.98
CA ILE A 41 3.17 -2.03 6.16
C ILE A 41 3.00 -0.51 6.19
N ASP A 42 3.41 0.12 7.29
CA ASP A 42 3.17 1.52 7.52
C ASP A 42 4.34 2.40 7.11
N LEU A 43 4.08 3.40 6.27
CA LEU A 43 5.03 4.47 5.89
C LEU A 43 4.69 5.81 6.54
N GLU A 44 3.55 5.91 7.23
CA GLU A 44 3.03 7.17 7.74
C GLU A 44 3.45 7.44 9.19
N ASP A 45 2.52 7.46 10.11
CA ASP A 45 2.69 7.99 11.47
C ASP A 45 3.71 7.22 12.31
N SER A 46 3.87 5.92 12.08
CA SER A 46 4.84 5.11 12.81
C SER A 46 6.29 5.23 12.31
N VAL A 47 6.53 6.05 11.28
CA VAL A 47 7.84 6.25 10.66
C VAL A 47 8.28 7.70 10.80
N ALA A 48 9.45 7.93 11.41
CA ALA A 48 10.00 9.27 11.55
C ALA A 48 10.31 9.92 10.20
N PRO A 49 10.23 11.25 10.06
CA PRO A 49 10.55 11.95 8.80
C PRO A 49 11.91 11.60 8.21
N SER A 50 12.94 11.44 9.06
CA SER A 50 14.29 11.02 8.63
C SER A 50 14.34 9.65 7.98
N ASP A 51 13.38 8.79 8.30
CA ASP A 51 13.38 7.38 7.90
C ASP A 51 12.43 7.08 6.73
N LYS A 52 11.66 8.05 6.26
CA LYS A 52 10.65 7.87 5.21
C LYS A 52 11.21 7.21 3.94
N VAL A 53 12.39 7.62 3.52
CA VAL A 53 13.02 7.08 2.29
C VAL A 53 13.50 5.63 2.50
N SER A 54 14.13 5.34 3.64
CA SER A 54 14.59 3.98 3.96
C SER A 54 13.42 3.04 4.23
N ALA A 55 12.39 3.51 4.93
CA ALA A 55 11.17 2.76 5.20
C ALA A 55 10.47 2.32 3.91
N ARG A 56 10.34 3.21 2.91
CA ARG A 56 9.79 2.84 1.60
C ARG A 56 10.60 1.74 0.93
N LYS A 57 11.92 1.84 0.94
CA LYS A 57 12.79 0.78 0.39
C LYS A 57 12.60 -0.55 1.12
N ASN A 58 12.53 -0.51 2.44
CA ASN A 58 12.30 -1.69 3.26
C ASN A 58 10.95 -2.35 2.95
N ALA A 59 9.88 -1.55 2.78
CA ALA A 59 8.56 -2.06 2.41
C ALA A 59 8.60 -2.79 1.06
N ILE A 60 9.22 -2.19 0.05
CA ILE A 60 9.37 -2.78 -1.29
C ILE A 60 10.17 -4.09 -1.22
N SER A 61 11.30 -4.10 -0.52
CA SER A 61 12.11 -5.30 -0.33
C SER A 61 11.30 -6.40 0.36
N ALA A 62 10.60 -6.07 1.45
CA ALA A 62 9.77 -7.02 2.19
C ALA A 62 8.64 -7.62 1.32
N ILE A 63 7.96 -6.81 0.52
CA ILE A 63 6.90 -7.27 -0.38
C ILE A 63 7.46 -8.26 -1.42
N ASN A 64 8.66 -8.00 -1.92
CA ASN A 64 9.28 -8.82 -2.96
C ASN A 64 9.94 -10.09 -2.45
N GLU A 65 10.50 -10.08 -1.26
CA GLU A 65 11.42 -11.13 -0.77
C GLU A 65 10.78 -12.07 0.25
N ILE A 66 9.79 -11.60 1.04
CA ILE A 66 9.19 -12.40 2.09
C ILE A 66 8.03 -13.23 1.53
N ASN A 67 7.92 -14.47 2.01
CA ASN A 67 6.75 -15.30 1.71
C ASN A 67 5.58 -14.93 2.63
N TRP A 68 4.64 -14.18 2.11
CA TRP A 68 3.46 -13.73 2.84
C TRP A 68 2.29 -14.73 2.82
N GLY A 69 2.45 -15.84 2.11
CA GLY A 69 1.37 -16.84 1.95
C GLY A 69 0.15 -16.26 1.23
N ASN A 70 -1.04 -16.49 1.80
CA ASN A 70 -2.31 -16.02 1.22
C ASN A 70 -2.81 -14.70 1.83
N LYS A 71 -1.95 -13.98 2.55
CA LYS A 71 -2.32 -12.70 3.18
C LYS A 71 -2.52 -11.61 2.13
N THR A 72 -3.43 -10.69 2.41
CA THR A 72 -3.52 -9.44 1.65
C THR A 72 -2.41 -8.50 2.10
N LEU A 73 -1.61 -8.04 1.15
CA LEU A 73 -0.56 -7.06 1.41
C LEU A 73 -1.07 -5.65 1.15
N SER A 74 -1.04 -4.83 2.18
CA SER A 74 -1.41 -3.42 2.16
C SER A 74 -0.23 -2.55 2.59
N VAL A 75 -0.13 -1.37 2.01
CA VAL A 75 0.82 -0.33 2.47
C VAL A 75 0.05 0.93 2.77
N ARG A 76 0.17 1.44 4.00
CA ARG A 76 -0.30 2.78 4.33
C ARG A 76 0.74 3.80 3.87
N ILE A 77 0.39 4.56 2.84
CA ILE A 77 1.23 5.63 2.30
C ILE A 77 1.20 6.86 3.21
N ASN A 78 2.10 7.80 2.98
CA ASN A 78 2.04 9.10 3.66
C ASN A 78 0.82 9.91 3.19
N GLY A 79 0.34 10.80 4.05
CA GLY A 79 -0.80 11.68 3.74
C GLY A 79 -0.56 12.55 2.50
N LEU A 80 -1.63 12.86 1.77
CA LEU A 80 -1.58 13.62 0.52
C LEU A 80 -1.14 15.08 0.73
N ASP A 81 -1.20 15.56 1.95
CA ASP A 81 -0.70 16.87 2.39
C ASP A 81 0.82 16.93 2.59
N THR A 82 1.53 15.80 2.40
CA THR A 82 2.97 15.68 2.55
C THR A 82 3.69 15.64 1.20
N SER A 83 5.01 15.82 1.21
CA SER A 83 5.84 15.66 0.01
C SER A 83 6.22 14.21 -0.29
N TYR A 84 5.76 13.23 0.50
CA TYR A 84 6.20 11.84 0.41
C TYR A 84 5.25 10.94 -0.40
N TRP A 85 3.94 11.18 -0.32
CA TRP A 85 2.91 10.27 -0.81
C TRP A 85 3.04 9.87 -2.29
N TYR A 86 3.30 10.85 -3.17
CA TYR A 86 3.39 10.56 -4.59
C TYR A 86 4.56 9.63 -4.91
N ARG A 87 5.67 9.81 -4.18
CA ARG A 87 6.84 8.96 -4.34
C ARG A 87 6.61 7.58 -3.73
N ASP A 88 5.83 7.48 -2.65
CA ASP A 88 5.40 6.20 -2.09
C ASP A 88 4.61 5.42 -3.14
N VAL A 89 3.60 6.04 -3.75
CA VAL A 89 2.77 5.40 -4.78
C VAL A 89 3.62 4.97 -5.98
N VAL A 90 4.41 5.89 -6.53
CA VAL A 90 5.24 5.57 -7.72
C VAL A 90 6.17 4.41 -7.43
N ASP A 91 6.95 4.49 -6.36
CA ASP A 91 7.95 3.46 -6.05
C ASP A 91 7.30 2.10 -5.73
N LEU A 92 6.17 2.09 -5.00
CA LEU A 92 5.45 0.87 -4.68
C LEU A 92 4.89 0.21 -5.94
N VAL A 93 4.16 0.94 -6.77
CA VAL A 93 3.54 0.37 -7.97
C VAL A 93 4.58 -0.11 -8.98
N GLU A 94 5.66 0.66 -9.15
CA GLU A 94 6.71 0.32 -10.10
C GLU A 94 7.59 -0.85 -9.67
N LYS A 95 7.82 -1.03 -8.37
CA LYS A 95 8.88 -1.90 -7.86
C LYS A 95 8.39 -3.15 -7.13
N THR A 96 7.08 -3.32 -6.95
CA THR A 96 6.53 -4.53 -6.33
C THR A 96 6.00 -5.55 -7.33
N ASP A 97 6.08 -5.25 -8.62
CA ASP A 97 5.76 -6.14 -9.73
C ASP A 97 4.38 -6.82 -9.60
N GLY A 98 3.37 -6.04 -9.20
CA GLY A 98 2.00 -6.50 -8.98
C GLY A 98 1.80 -7.41 -7.76
N ARG A 99 2.77 -7.47 -6.85
CA ARG A 99 2.66 -8.26 -5.60
C ARG A 99 1.92 -7.54 -4.48
N LEU A 100 1.88 -6.22 -4.53
CA LEU A 100 1.07 -5.42 -3.61
C LEU A 100 -0.40 -5.57 -3.97
N ASP A 101 -1.26 -5.80 -2.97
CA ASP A 101 -2.70 -5.97 -3.17
C ASP A 101 -3.47 -4.67 -2.97
N GLN A 102 -3.00 -3.81 -2.08
CA GLN A 102 -3.76 -2.66 -1.60
C GLN A 102 -2.88 -1.48 -1.20
N ILE A 103 -3.34 -0.28 -1.50
CA ILE A 103 -2.81 0.96 -0.94
C ILE A 103 -3.84 1.51 0.05
N MET A 104 -3.40 1.76 1.29
CA MET A 104 -4.20 2.43 2.30
C MET A 104 -3.87 3.93 2.30
N ILE A 105 -4.90 4.75 2.10
CA ILE A 105 -4.81 6.20 2.00
C ILE A 105 -5.22 6.80 3.35
N PRO A 106 -4.28 7.36 4.13
CA PRO A 106 -4.60 7.98 5.41
C PRO A 106 -5.27 9.34 5.22
N LYS A 107 -5.99 9.78 6.21
CA LYS A 107 -6.55 11.14 6.32
C LYS A 107 -7.36 11.55 5.09
N ALA A 108 -8.08 10.59 4.49
CA ALA A 108 -8.93 10.86 3.34
C ALA A 108 -10.09 11.78 3.75
N GLY A 109 -10.10 13.01 3.24
CA GLY A 109 -11.11 14.02 3.55
C GLY A 109 -12.27 14.06 2.57
N ASN A 110 -12.04 13.60 1.34
CA ASN A 110 -13.07 13.61 0.28
C ASN A 110 -12.70 12.66 -0.87
N ALA A 111 -13.64 12.46 -1.79
CA ALA A 111 -13.46 11.54 -2.93
C ALA A 111 -12.31 11.93 -3.89
N LYS A 112 -11.91 13.20 -3.91
CA LYS A 112 -10.80 13.64 -4.79
C LYS A 112 -9.46 13.11 -4.30
N ASP A 113 -9.33 12.82 -3.02
CA ASP A 113 -8.10 12.25 -2.45
C ASP A 113 -7.90 10.83 -3.01
N ILE A 114 -8.97 10.05 -3.04
CA ILE A 114 -8.93 8.71 -3.64
C ILE A 114 -8.68 8.80 -5.14
N TYR A 115 -9.37 9.72 -5.83
CA TYR A 115 -9.19 9.94 -7.27
C TYR A 115 -7.74 10.28 -7.63
N ALA A 116 -7.07 11.12 -6.84
CA ALA A 116 -5.68 11.50 -7.11
C ALA A 116 -4.74 10.29 -7.07
N VAL A 117 -4.90 9.41 -6.08
CA VAL A 117 -4.10 8.19 -5.96
C VAL A 117 -4.45 7.20 -7.08
N ASP A 118 -5.74 6.98 -7.35
CA ASP A 118 -6.21 6.08 -8.41
C ASP A 118 -5.72 6.52 -9.80
N ALA A 119 -5.78 7.81 -10.10
CA ALA A 119 -5.29 8.33 -11.38
C ALA A 119 -3.79 8.10 -11.57
N LEU A 120 -3.00 8.28 -10.50
CA LEU A 120 -1.56 8.03 -10.53
C LEU A 120 -1.25 6.54 -10.69
N VAL A 121 -1.90 5.68 -9.89
CA VAL A 121 -1.74 4.21 -9.98
C VAL A 121 -2.14 3.71 -11.36
N SER A 122 -3.31 4.08 -11.86
CA SER A 122 -3.80 3.65 -13.16
C SER A 122 -2.86 4.07 -14.31
N SER A 123 -2.26 5.27 -14.21
CA SER A 123 -1.29 5.73 -15.19
C SER A 123 -0.02 4.87 -15.21
N ILE A 124 0.49 4.51 -14.03
CA ILE A 124 1.70 3.67 -13.91
C ILE A 124 1.39 2.24 -14.38
N GLU A 125 0.30 1.64 -13.91
CA GLU A 125 -0.11 0.29 -14.31
C GLU A 125 -0.26 0.19 -15.83
N SER A 126 -0.93 1.16 -16.45
CA SER A 126 -1.10 1.22 -17.90
C SER A 126 0.24 1.32 -18.64
N SER A 127 1.15 2.17 -18.16
CA SER A 127 2.46 2.36 -18.81
C SER A 127 3.35 1.13 -18.72
N ARG A 128 3.15 0.30 -17.71
CA ARG A 128 3.95 -0.91 -17.45
C ARG A 128 3.27 -2.21 -17.90
N GLY A 129 2.05 -2.15 -18.41
CA GLY A 129 1.28 -3.32 -18.81
C GLY A 129 0.91 -4.23 -17.63
N ILE A 130 0.78 -3.68 -16.42
CA ILE A 130 0.38 -4.43 -15.23
C ILE A 130 -1.10 -4.75 -15.34
N ALA A 131 -1.43 -6.04 -15.38
CA ALA A 131 -2.81 -6.50 -15.52
C ALA A 131 -3.62 -6.43 -14.23
N LYS A 132 -2.95 -6.40 -13.06
CA LYS A 132 -3.58 -6.37 -11.74
C LYS A 132 -3.76 -4.93 -11.29
N SER A 133 -4.99 -4.55 -11.01
CA SER A 133 -5.30 -3.27 -10.38
C SER A 133 -5.20 -3.37 -8.88
N LEU A 134 -4.54 -2.38 -8.27
CA LEU A 134 -4.48 -2.23 -6.83
C LEU A 134 -5.85 -1.82 -6.28
N ASN A 135 -6.18 -2.36 -5.10
CA ASN A 135 -7.33 -1.88 -4.33
C ASN A 135 -6.93 -0.69 -3.47
N PHE A 136 -7.93 0.10 -3.08
CA PHE A 136 -7.75 1.23 -2.18
C PHE A 136 -8.58 1.06 -0.92
N GLU A 137 -7.98 1.39 0.21
CA GLU A 137 -8.67 1.53 1.49
C GLU A 137 -8.45 2.95 2.00
N ALA A 138 -9.53 3.66 2.30
CA ALA A 138 -9.47 5.02 2.80
C ALA A 138 -9.68 5.04 4.32
N ILE A 139 -8.78 5.72 5.04
CA ILE A 139 -8.98 5.99 6.47
C ILE A 139 -9.66 7.35 6.60
N ILE A 140 -10.90 7.33 7.09
CA ILE A 140 -11.71 8.54 7.37
C ILE A 140 -11.49 8.88 8.84
N GLU A 141 -10.50 9.68 9.12
CA GLU A 141 -10.03 10.02 10.46
C GLU A 141 -9.88 11.53 10.69
N THR A 142 -10.21 12.33 9.70
CA THR A 142 -10.24 13.80 9.78
C THR A 142 -11.67 14.29 9.68
N ALA A 143 -12.04 15.23 10.59
CA ALA A 143 -13.36 15.86 10.59
C ALA A 143 -13.38 17.09 9.66
#